data_7970df5e301dbbd987509af7aa8cdf1c
#
_entry.id   7970df5e301dbbd987509af7aa8cdf1c
#
_cell.length_a   1.000
_cell.length_b   1.000
_cell.length_c   1.000
_cell.angle_alpha   90.00
_cell.angle_beta   90.00
_cell.angle_gamma   90.00
#
_symmetry.space_group_name_H-M   'P 1'
#
loop_
_entity.id
_entity.type
_entity.pdbx_description
1 polymer ?
#
loop_
_entity_poly.entity_id
_entity_poly.type
_entity_poly.pdbx_seq_one_letter_code
_entity_poly.pdbx_strand_id
1 'polypeptide(L)'
;VIRLGKLVLHHCDFCNLPLLKEVCTCGNAARKVAVTPPGDVRPAFARDRELMKEVMERQFGSHHIPEVVLLNSAPAIDKKDEVIMYGKVAGNLYYDIWKARFAFQPRTWYASLLEVKRGYVVADSGAVDSILKSSNLMAPGVKEVHEDVRKGDEVVIFDEEMNVIATGKARMDGSAMRGSRGMAVKVRQRGREKIPEIREVTWDDVIKANEDVIRRMVDTETKFIERTIKKYDLPYVVSFSGGKDSLVTLLLVLEAGFRPPLLFLNTGLEFEETVHHVHEVADAFGLELLEGDAGDKFWEAIDFFGIPAKDYRWCCKTCKLGVAAMLIKKQFPRGVLSFIGQRRYESEHRATHGKVWKNPWVHGQVAASPIQNWTALHVWLYLFMKKAAWNPLYEQGFERIGCWLCPASDMGEFALKRHPEWEKFEKKLRAFAERHNLPDEWLRLGLWRWRRPPRWCDVSYEITEERECVVEGNEERVVNFLKLLGEVKKRDVGRYEVNGITVETDGGIRASGREDEIRDIICRAVNCVGCGVCIAKCDQNAISLRDGRAWIGDGCIHCMQCMDECPVLVFT
;
A
#
# COMPACT_ATOMS: atom_id res chain seq x y z
N VAL A 1 -17.85 -12.04 4.86
CA VAL A 1 -16.60 -12.23 4.10
C VAL A 1 -16.82 -11.65 2.70
N ILE A 2 -16.21 -10.50 2.42
CA ILE A 2 -16.28 -9.89 1.09
C ILE A 2 -15.40 -10.74 0.16
N ARG A 3 -16.00 -11.30 -0.89
CA ARG A 3 -15.27 -12.05 -1.91
C ARG A 3 -14.58 -11.05 -2.85
N LEU A 4 -13.25 -10.92 -2.76
CA LEU A 4 -12.46 -10.06 -3.62
C LEU A 4 -12.51 -10.44 -5.11
N GLY A 5 -12.97 -11.62 -5.44
CA GLY A 5 -13.14 -12.17 -6.79
C GLY A 5 -12.77 -13.65 -6.85
N LYS A 6 -12.94 -14.28 -8.03
CA LYS A 6 -12.46 -15.63 -8.25
C LYS A 6 -10.94 -15.58 -8.51
N LEU A 7 -10.20 -16.47 -7.86
CA LEU A 7 -8.82 -16.73 -8.22
C LEU A 7 -8.75 -17.19 -9.69
N VAL A 8 -7.90 -16.53 -10.47
CA VAL A 8 -7.82 -16.75 -11.94
C VAL A 8 -6.48 -17.37 -12.34
N LEU A 9 -5.64 -17.76 -11.40
CA LEU A 9 -4.34 -18.36 -11.68
C LEU A 9 -4.48 -19.87 -11.90
N HIS A 10 -4.12 -20.31 -13.09
CA HIS A 10 -3.99 -21.72 -13.49
C HIS A 10 -2.55 -22.01 -13.90
N HIS A 11 -2.22 -23.26 -14.04
CA HIS A 11 -0.91 -23.73 -14.51
C HIS A 11 -1.07 -24.93 -15.42
N CYS A 12 -0.41 -24.87 -16.55
CA CYS A 12 -0.30 -26.02 -17.45
C CYS A 12 0.93 -26.84 -17.07
N ASP A 13 0.74 -28.01 -16.48
CA ASP A 13 1.86 -28.87 -16.07
C ASP A 13 2.66 -29.42 -17.26
N PHE A 14 2.03 -29.57 -18.44
CA PHE A 14 2.69 -30.02 -19.67
C PHE A 14 3.64 -28.96 -20.25
N CYS A 15 3.20 -27.71 -20.34
CA CYS A 15 4.01 -26.58 -20.85
C CYS A 15 4.81 -25.86 -19.79
N ASN A 16 4.55 -26.11 -18.51
CA ASN A 16 5.10 -25.40 -17.36
C ASN A 16 4.77 -23.89 -17.37
N LEU A 17 3.56 -23.51 -17.80
CA LEU A 17 3.18 -22.11 -17.97
C LEU A 17 2.07 -21.68 -17.01
N PRO A 18 2.21 -20.52 -16.34
CA PRO A 18 1.12 -19.88 -15.64
C PRO A 18 0.10 -19.31 -16.63
N LEU A 19 -1.19 -19.52 -16.35
CA LEU A 19 -2.28 -19.19 -17.23
C LEU A 19 -3.40 -18.42 -16.51
N LEU A 20 -4.05 -17.53 -17.26
CA LEU A 20 -5.26 -16.81 -16.90
C LEU A 20 -6.53 -17.50 -17.38
N LYS A 21 -6.44 -18.74 -17.81
CA LYS A 21 -7.52 -19.58 -18.38
C LYS A 21 -7.36 -21.03 -17.99
N GLU A 22 -8.43 -21.80 -18.11
CA GLU A 22 -8.52 -23.21 -17.70
C GLU A 22 -7.96 -24.20 -18.75
N VAL A 23 -7.74 -23.76 -19.97
CA VAL A 23 -7.21 -24.58 -21.07
C VAL A 23 -6.00 -23.89 -21.69
N CYS A 24 -4.89 -24.61 -21.75
CA CYS A 24 -3.66 -24.13 -22.36
C CYS A 24 -3.75 -24.08 -23.88
N THR A 25 -2.91 -23.29 -24.53
CA THR A 25 -2.76 -23.25 -26.00
C THR A 25 -2.33 -24.60 -26.58
N CYS A 26 -1.70 -25.48 -25.79
CA CYS A 26 -1.36 -26.86 -26.19
C CYS A 26 -2.58 -27.83 -26.17
N GLY A 27 -3.76 -27.36 -25.78
CA GLY A 27 -4.98 -28.16 -25.67
C GLY A 27 -5.19 -28.86 -24.32
N ASN A 28 -4.18 -28.90 -23.44
CA ASN A 28 -4.31 -29.56 -22.14
C ASN A 28 -5.07 -28.68 -21.14
N ALA A 29 -5.82 -29.34 -20.25
CA ALA A 29 -6.45 -28.67 -19.10
C ALA A 29 -5.36 -28.15 -18.14
N ALA A 30 -5.53 -26.91 -17.70
CA ALA A 30 -4.67 -26.28 -16.72
C ALA A 30 -5.26 -26.44 -15.30
N ARG A 31 -4.44 -26.84 -14.36
CA ARG A 31 -4.89 -26.94 -12.97
C ARG A 31 -4.87 -25.58 -12.28
N LYS A 32 -5.77 -25.39 -11.35
CA LYS A 32 -5.80 -24.22 -10.51
C LYS A 32 -4.61 -24.21 -9.55
N VAL A 33 -3.92 -23.07 -9.44
CA VAL A 33 -2.84 -22.88 -8.47
C VAL A 33 -3.43 -22.44 -7.14
N ALA A 34 -3.13 -23.19 -6.08
CA ALA A 34 -3.57 -22.84 -4.72
C ALA A 34 -2.61 -21.82 -4.12
N VAL A 35 -3.13 -20.62 -3.85
CA VAL A 35 -2.41 -19.51 -3.20
C VAL A 35 -3.28 -18.91 -2.10
N THR A 36 -2.65 -18.22 -1.16
CA THR A 36 -3.37 -17.48 -0.12
C THR A 36 -4.18 -16.33 -0.74
N PRO A 37 -5.47 -16.14 -0.37
CA PRO A 37 -6.22 -14.98 -0.81
C PRO A 37 -5.55 -13.66 -0.40
N PRO A 38 -5.63 -12.60 -1.24
CA PRO A 38 -6.52 -12.44 -2.40
C PRO A 38 -6.07 -13.14 -3.69
N GLY A 39 -4.83 -13.65 -3.78
CA GLY A 39 -4.33 -14.33 -4.97
C GLY A 39 -4.02 -13.36 -6.12
N ASP A 40 -3.66 -12.12 -5.82
CA ASP A 40 -3.31 -11.07 -6.77
C ASP A 40 -1.82 -11.15 -7.14
N VAL A 41 -1.46 -12.21 -7.85
CA VAL A 41 -0.07 -12.56 -8.16
C VAL A 41 0.57 -11.59 -9.15
N ARG A 42 1.86 -11.33 -8.97
CA ARG A 42 2.70 -10.51 -9.84
C ARG A 42 3.98 -11.24 -10.27
N PRO A 43 4.62 -10.84 -11.37
CA PRO A 43 5.97 -11.28 -11.69
C PRO A 43 6.98 -10.88 -10.59
N ALA A 44 8.01 -11.69 -10.41
CA ALA A 44 9.19 -11.33 -9.66
C ALA A 44 10.16 -10.56 -10.57
N PHE A 45 10.46 -9.31 -10.20
CA PHE A 45 11.40 -8.45 -10.91
C PHE A 45 12.85 -8.65 -10.48
N ALA A 46 13.78 -7.91 -11.08
CA ALA A 46 15.21 -8.09 -10.87
C ALA A 46 15.60 -8.08 -9.38
N ARG A 47 15.16 -7.08 -8.62
CA ARG A 47 15.47 -6.99 -7.19
C ARG A 47 14.81 -8.08 -6.35
N ASP A 48 13.58 -8.50 -6.70
CA ASP A 48 12.93 -9.62 -6.01
C ASP A 48 13.76 -10.91 -6.16
N ARG A 49 14.26 -11.18 -7.37
CA ARG A 49 15.06 -12.37 -7.68
C ARG A 49 16.42 -12.34 -6.98
N GLU A 50 17.09 -11.17 -6.98
CA GLU A 50 18.33 -10.95 -6.27
C GLU A 50 18.15 -11.13 -4.76
N LEU A 51 17.11 -10.54 -4.17
CA LEU A 51 16.77 -10.69 -2.75
C LEU A 51 16.53 -12.16 -2.37
N MET A 52 15.77 -12.90 -3.19
CA MET A 52 15.55 -14.33 -2.99
C MET A 52 16.87 -15.09 -3.00
N LYS A 53 17.75 -14.81 -3.97
CA LYS A 53 19.08 -15.41 -4.07
C LYS A 53 19.91 -15.12 -2.81
N GLU A 54 20.06 -13.85 -2.44
CA GLU A 54 20.81 -13.42 -1.25
C GLU A 54 20.33 -14.15 0.02
N VAL A 55 19.00 -14.22 0.19
CA VAL A 55 18.37 -14.83 1.38
C VAL A 55 18.60 -16.33 1.40
N MET A 56 18.38 -17.03 0.28
CA MET A 56 18.51 -18.48 0.18
C MET A 56 19.97 -18.91 0.33
N GLU A 57 20.93 -18.22 -0.31
CA GLU A 57 22.36 -18.49 -0.16
C GLU A 57 22.82 -18.27 1.28
N ARG A 58 22.38 -17.21 1.92
CA ARG A 58 22.69 -16.97 3.34
C ARG A 58 22.11 -18.05 4.26
N GLN A 59 20.90 -18.54 4.00
CA GLN A 59 20.21 -19.49 4.88
C GLN A 59 20.59 -20.95 4.59
N PHE A 60 20.73 -21.32 3.33
CA PHE A 60 20.87 -22.72 2.90
C PHE A 60 22.16 -23.01 2.10
N GLY A 61 22.89 -21.99 1.69
CA GLY A 61 24.13 -22.11 0.91
C GLY A 61 23.93 -22.39 -0.57
N SER A 62 22.69 -22.38 -1.06
CA SER A 62 22.33 -22.54 -2.47
C SER A 62 20.99 -21.92 -2.78
N HIS A 63 20.69 -21.77 -4.06
CA HIS A 63 19.39 -21.29 -4.54
C HIS A 63 19.02 -21.98 -5.87
N HIS A 64 17.72 -21.99 -6.19
CA HIS A 64 17.18 -22.39 -7.48
C HIS A 64 16.05 -21.43 -7.87
N ILE A 65 16.27 -20.54 -8.83
CA ILE A 65 15.32 -19.48 -9.21
C ILE A 65 15.18 -19.49 -10.73
N PRO A 66 14.07 -20.05 -11.30
CA PRO A 66 13.81 -20.04 -12.74
C PRO A 66 13.50 -18.62 -13.23
N GLU A 67 13.45 -18.42 -14.55
CA GLU A 67 13.09 -17.12 -15.13
C GLU A 67 11.68 -16.70 -14.74
N VAL A 68 10.70 -17.58 -14.87
CA VAL A 68 9.31 -17.31 -14.53
C VAL A 68 9.04 -17.62 -13.06
N VAL A 69 9.00 -16.60 -12.25
CA VAL A 69 8.62 -16.64 -10.84
C VAL A 69 7.47 -15.67 -10.61
N LEU A 70 6.45 -16.12 -9.89
CA LEU A 70 5.33 -15.28 -9.44
C LEU A 70 5.40 -15.08 -7.93
N LEU A 71 4.99 -13.91 -7.48
CA LEU A 71 4.87 -13.54 -6.08
C LEU A 71 3.42 -13.23 -5.75
N ASN A 72 2.94 -13.78 -4.63
CA ASN A 72 1.61 -13.52 -4.09
C ASN A 72 1.75 -12.91 -2.70
N SER A 73 1.38 -11.65 -2.57
CA SER A 73 1.37 -10.99 -1.25
C SER A 73 0.34 -11.67 -0.34
N ALA A 74 0.79 -12.11 0.84
CA ALA A 74 -0.01 -12.85 1.80
C ALA A 74 -0.14 -12.08 3.11
N PRO A 75 -1.32 -12.13 3.78
CA PRO A 75 -1.50 -11.47 5.06
C PRO A 75 -0.48 -11.94 6.11
N ALA A 76 0.25 -10.99 6.68
CA ALA A 76 1.26 -11.22 7.71
C ALA A 76 1.41 -10.00 8.62
N ILE A 77 2.32 -10.07 9.58
CA ILE A 77 2.68 -8.95 10.46
C ILE A 77 3.36 -7.85 9.66
N ASP A 78 4.22 -8.22 8.71
CA ASP A 78 4.92 -7.34 7.79
C ASP A 78 5.02 -8.01 6.41
N LYS A 79 5.79 -7.47 5.47
CA LYS A 79 5.92 -7.96 4.10
C LYS A 79 6.16 -9.45 4.04
N LYS A 80 5.28 -10.15 3.30
CA LYS A 80 5.36 -11.59 3.07
C LYS A 80 4.78 -11.94 1.71
N ASP A 81 5.59 -12.59 0.90
CA ASP A 81 5.21 -13.09 -0.41
C ASP A 81 5.30 -14.62 -0.48
N GLU A 82 4.23 -15.28 -0.93
CA GLU A 82 4.34 -16.66 -1.40
C GLU A 82 5.07 -16.65 -2.74
N VAL A 83 6.18 -17.36 -2.80
CA VAL A 83 6.99 -17.53 -4.02
C VAL A 83 6.46 -18.73 -4.78
N ILE A 84 6.02 -18.51 -6.02
CA ILE A 84 5.40 -19.53 -6.87
C ILE A 84 6.33 -19.82 -8.02
N MET A 85 6.76 -21.09 -8.11
CA MET A 85 7.60 -21.64 -9.17
C MET A 85 6.97 -22.93 -9.67
N TYR A 86 7.01 -23.21 -10.98
CA TYR A 86 6.47 -24.44 -11.58
C TYR A 86 5.02 -24.73 -11.18
N GLY A 87 4.21 -23.67 -11.03
CA GLY A 87 2.81 -23.74 -10.62
C GLY A 87 2.56 -24.21 -9.20
N LYS A 88 3.56 -24.22 -8.33
CA LYS A 88 3.45 -24.53 -6.89
C LYS A 88 4.08 -23.44 -6.05
N VAL A 89 3.59 -23.29 -4.83
CA VAL A 89 4.26 -22.45 -3.83
C VAL A 89 5.57 -23.12 -3.41
N ALA A 90 6.70 -22.47 -3.72
CA ALA A 90 8.05 -22.92 -3.36
C ALA A 90 8.38 -22.60 -1.90
N GLY A 91 7.85 -21.51 -1.39
CA GLY A 91 8.07 -21.04 -0.04
C GLY A 91 7.49 -19.67 0.18
N ASN A 92 7.81 -19.09 1.33
CA ASN A 92 7.45 -17.73 1.69
C ASN A 92 8.72 -16.89 1.87
N LEU A 93 8.83 -15.81 1.10
CA LEU A 93 9.80 -14.75 1.37
C LEU A 93 9.13 -13.73 2.28
N TYR A 94 9.72 -13.46 3.46
CA TYR A 94 9.10 -12.56 4.43
C TYR A 94 10.14 -11.70 5.15
N TYR A 95 9.71 -10.52 5.59
CA TYR A 95 10.51 -9.66 6.45
C TYR A 95 10.27 -10.00 7.92
N ASP A 96 11.32 -10.46 8.59
CA ASP A 96 11.30 -10.70 10.04
C ASP A 96 11.55 -9.36 10.76
N ILE A 97 10.48 -8.74 11.22
CA ILE A 97 10.51 -7.42 11.85
C ILE A 97 11.34 -7.39 13.14
N TRP A 98 11.43 -8.51 13.85
CA TRP A 98 12.23 -8.62 15.08
C TRP A 98 13.72 -8.72 14.80
N LYS A 99 14.09 -9.36 13.68
CA LYS A 99 15.47 -9.52 13.22
C LYS A 99 15.88 -8.43 12.20
N ALA A 100 14.95 -7.58 11.80
CA ALA A 100 15.11 -6.54 10.79
C ALA A 100 15.77 -7.05 9.49
N ARG A 101 15.38 -8.24 9.02
CA ARG A 101 15.93 -8.88 7.81
C ARG A 101 14.93 -9.78 7.11
N PHE A 102 15.13 -9.97 5.82
CA PHE A 102 14.36 -10.95 5.04
C PHE A 102 14.79 -12.38 5.37
N ALA A 103 13.81 -13.30 5.34
CA ALA A 103 13.99 -14.73 5.50
C ALA A 103 13.11 -15.48 4.49
N PHE A 104 13.56 -16.69 4.11
CA PHE A 104 12.81 -17.58 3.23
C PHE A 104 12.45 -18.86 3.97
N GLN A 105 11.16 -19.19 3.96
CA GLN A 105 10.60 -20.42 4.54
C GLN A 105 10.25 -21.38 3.40
N PRO A 106 11.07 -22.39 3.09
CA PRO A 106 10.86 -23.29 1.98
C PRO A 106 9.72 -24.29 2.24
N ARG A 107 9.06 -24.72 1.16
CA ARG A 107 8.26 -25.94 1.11
C ARG A 107 9.19 -27.15 1.00
N THR A 108 8.74 -28.34 1.41
CA THR A 108 9.56 -29.54 1.37
C THR A 108 10.02 -29.91 -0.02
N TRP A 109 9.12 -29.84 -1.03
CA TRP A 109 9.46 -30.12 -2.41
C TRP A 109 10.55 -29.19 -2.96
N TYR A 110 10.51 -27.91 -2.57
CA TYR A 110 11.49 -26.93 -3.00
C TYR A 110 12.83 -27.12 -2.28
N ALA A 111 12.80 -27.40 -0.98
CA ALA A 111 14.00 -27.74 -0.22
C ALA A 111 14.73 -28.95 -0.80
N SER A 112 13.98 -29.92 -1.41
CA SER A 112 14.57 -31.09 -2.09
C SER A 112 15.25 -30.76 -3.43
N LEU A 113 15.06 -29.56 -3.97
CA LEU A 113 15.79 -29.05 -5.15
C LEU A 113 17.10 -28.36 -4.79
N LEU A 114 17.24 -27.97 -3.53
CA LEU A 114 18.40 -27.22 -3.07
C LEU A 114 19.56 -28.16 -2.68
N GLU A 115 20.76 -27.79 -3.02
CA GLU A 115 21.96 -28.35 -2.41
C GLU A 115 22.18 -27.66 -1.05
N VAL A 116 21.48 -28.15 -0.02
CA VAL A 116 21.49 -27.51 1.30
C VAL A 116 22.84 -27.74 1.99
N LYS A 117 23.64 -26.67 2.13
CA LYS A 117 25.00 -26.69 2.73
C LYS A 117 25.00 -26.20 4.18
N ARG A 118 23.95 -25.51 4.61
CA ARG A 118 23.78 -24.94 5.95
C ARG A 118 22.32 -24.83 6.33
N GLY A 119 22.03 -24.42 7.57
CA GLY A 119 20.63 -24.24 8.02
C GLY A 119 19.83 -25.54 8.01
N TYR A 120 20.45 -26.65 8.34
CA TYR A 120 19.79 -27.96 8.37
C TYR A 120 19.92 -28.67 9.72
N VAL A 121 19.03 -29.63 9.92
CA VAL A 121 19.03 -30.54 11.06
C VAL A 121 18.74 -31.96 10.52
N VAL A 122 19.51 -32.95 10.96
CA VAL A 122 19.26 -34.37 10.66
C VAL A 122 18.54 -35.00 11.84
N ALA A 123 17.38 -35.57 11.59
CA ALA A 123 16.61 -36.33 12.58
C ALA A 123 17.12 -37.77 12.65
N ASP A 124 17.09 -38.35 13.84
CA ASP A 124 17.34 -39.78 13.98
C ASP A 124 16.18 -40.62 13.42
N SER A 125 16.43 -41.89 13.11
CA SER A 125 15.45 -42.80 12.53
C SER A 125 14.18 -42.97 13.39
N GLY A 126 14.30 -42.86 14.71
CA GLY A 126 13.15 -42.98 15.65
C GLY A 126 12.23 -41.76 15.61
N ALA A 127 12.75 -40.57 15.22
CA ALA A 127 11.97 -39.34 15.13
C ALA A 127 11.23 -39.18 13.79
N VAL A 128 11.73 -39.78 12.69
CA VAL A 128 11.24 -39.57 11.34
C VAL A 128 9.74 -39.81 11.19
N ASP A 129 9.25 -40.97 11.61
CA ASP A 129 7.83 -41.35 11.52
C ASP A 129 6.91 -40.39 12.28
N SER A 130 7.35 -39.97 13.44
CA SER A 130 6.61 -39.01 14.28
C SER A 130 6.54 -37.63 13.62
N ILE A 131 7.63 -37.18 13.01
CA ILE A 131 7.67 -35.90 12.27
C ILE A 131 6.74 -35.95 11.06
N LEU A 132 6.81 -37.01 10.27
CA LEU A 132 5.98 -37.18 9.06
C LEU A 132 4.50 -37.24 9.40
N LYS A 133 4.11 -37.83 10.54
CA LYS A 133 2.72 -37.89 11.01
C LYS A 133 2.21 -36.51 11.46
N SER A 134 2.80 -35.93 12.49
CA SER A 134 2.31 -34.64 13.02
C SER A 134 3.24 -33.96 14.03
N SER A 135 4.32 -34.61 14.49
CA SER A 135 5.13 -34.09 15.58
C SER A 135 6.10 -33.00 15.16
N ASN A 136 6.54 -32.23 16.14
CA ASN A 136 7.72 -31.37 16.01
C ASN A 136 8.98 -32.19 16.26
N LEU A 137 10.14 -31.72 15.80
CA LEU A 137 11.41 -32.35 16.13
C LEU A 137 11.81 -31.95 17.56
N MET A 138 11.94 -32.93 18.42
CA MET A 138 12.42 -32.75 19.79
C MET A 138 13.92 -32.93 19.85
N ALA A 139 14.60 -32.25 20.78
CA ALA A 139 16.06 -32.30 20.91
C ALA A 139 16.67 -33.70 21.01
N PRO A 140 16.05 -34.69 21.77
CA PRO A 140 16.56 -36.07 21.80
C PRO A 140 16.52 -36.77 20.43
N GLY A 141 15.67 -36.32 19.48
CA GLY A 141 15.58 -36.89 18.14
C GLY A 141 16.50 -36.17 17.10
N VAL A 142 17.40 -35.32 17.56
CA VAL A 142 18.38 -34.67 16.70
C VAL A 142 19.67 -35.49 16.64
N LYS A 143 19.98 -36.05 15.46
CA LYS A 143 21.23 -36.75 15.21
C LYS A 143 22.37 -35.78 14.89
N GLU A 144 22.12 -34.83 14.00
CA GLU A 144 23.08 -33.84 13.56
C GLU A 144 22.41 -32.47 13.36
N VAL A 145 23.15 -31.39 13.54
CA VAL A 145 22.72 -30.02 13.27
C VAL A 145 23.89 -29.20 12.79
N HIS A 146 23.65 -28.38 11.77
CA HIS A 146 24.64 -27.44 11.27
C HIS A 146 24.95 -26.37 12.34
N GLU A 147 26.22 -26.05 12.51
CA GLU A 147 26.73 -25.16 13.58
C GLU A 147 26.19 -23.73 13.55
N ASP A 148 25.80 -23.24 12.35
CA ASP A 148 25.27 -21.89 12.16
C ASP A 148 23.80 -21.74 12.60
N VAL A 149 23.10 -22.82 12.91
CA VAL A 149 21.68 -22.76 13.29
C VAL A 149 21.51 -21.98 14.60
N ARG A 150 20.67 -20.94 14.56
CA ARG A 150 20.30 -20.13 15.74
C ARG A 150 18.79 -20.21 15.97
N LYS A 151 18.39 -19.99 17.20
CA LYS A 151 16.98 -19.90 17.59
C LYS A 151 16.24 -18.89 16.67
N GLY A 152 15.13 -19.35 16.10
CA GLY A 152 14.32 -18.55 15.19
C GLY A 152 14.78 -18.56 13.73
N ASP A 153 15.77 -19.38 13.35
CA ASP A 153 16.12 -19.57 11.95
C ASP A 153 15.20 -20.59 11.27
N GLU A 154 14.95 -20.40 9.98
CA GLU A 154 14.30 -21.40 9.14
C GLU A 154 15.29 -22.51 8.82
N VAL A 155 14.89 -23.76 8.98
CA VAL A 155 15.76 -24.93 8.80
C VAL A 155 15.08 -26.00 7.96
N VAL A 156 15.91 -26.76 7.21
CA VAL A 156 15.51 -27.99 6.53
C VAL A 156 15.80 -29.19 7.44
N ILE A 157 14.87 -30.12 7.54
CA ILE A 157 15.04 -31.34 8.33
C ILE A 157 15.18 -32.51 7.37
N PHE A 158 16.29 -33.22 7.52
CA PHE A 158 16.64 -34.43 6.77
C PHE A 158 16.44 -35.69 7.62
N ASP A 159 16.23 -36.81 6.97
CA ASP A 159 16.48 -38.13 7.56
C ASP A 159 17.96 -38.49 7.47
N GLU A 160 18.36 -39.67 7.96
CA GLU A 160 19.75 -40.11 7.96
C GLU A 160 20.32 -40.41 6.57
N GLU A 161 19.46 -40.62 5.58
CA GLU A 161 19.80 -40.79 4.16
C GLU A 161 19.84 -39.45 3.40
N MET A 162 19.75 -38.33 4.11
CA MET A 162 19.73 -36.99 3.55
C MET A 162 18.52 -36.69 2.64
N ASN A 163 17.38 -37.37 2.84
CA ASN A 163 16.13 -36.98 2.21
C ASN A 163 15.44 -35.88 3.03
N VAL A 164 14.88 -34.88 2.38
CA VAL A 164 14.07 -33.86 3.05
C VAL A 164 12.77 -34.47 3.56
N ILE A 165 12.54 -34.40 4.88
CA ILE A 165 11.32 -34.90 5.54
C ILE A 165 10.43 -33.78 6.04
N ALA A 166 11.01 -32.61 6.38
CA ALA A 166 10.24 -31.46 6.85
C ALA A 166 11.03 -30.16 6.68
N THR A 167 10.35 -29.03 6.86
CA THR A 167 10.95 -27.72 7.08
C THR A 167 10.30 -27.05 8.27
N GLY A 168 11.03 -26.16 8.95
CA GLY A 168 10.50 -25.54 10.15
C GLY A 168 11.38 -24.44 10.72
N LYS A 169 11.02 -23.97 11.91
CA LYS A 169 11.72 -22.88 12.62
C LYS A 169 12.41 -23.42 13.87
N ALA A 170 13.72 -23.23 13.99
CA ALA A 170 14.52 -23.61 15.14
C ALA A 170 14.01 -22.93 16.43
N ARG A 171 13.90 -23.68 17.52
CA ARG A 171 13.43 -23.20 18.82
C ARG A 171 14.53 -23.04 19.84
N MET A 172 15.72 -23.55 19.53
CA MET A 172 16.96 -23.39 20.27
C MET A 172 18.14 -23.28 19.32
N ASP A 173 19.27 -22.85 19.81
CA ASP A 173 20.50 -22.79 19.03
C ASP A 173 21.01 -24.21 18.72
N GLY A 174 21.66 -24.40 17.56
CA GLY A 174 22.16 -25.71 17.14
C GLY A 174 23.05 -26.37 18.19
N SER A 175 23.95 -25.61 18.82
CA SER A 175 24.80 -26.11 19.91
C SER A 175 24.02 -26.67 21.10
N ALA A 176 22.83 -26.16 21.36
CA ALA A 176 21.96 -26.61 22.45
C ALA A 176 21.03 -27.77 22.05
N MET A 177 20.92 -28.11 20.77
CA MET A 177 20.01 -29.18 20.31
C MET A 177 20.49 -30.56 20.73
N ARG A 178 21.80 -30.78 20.82
CA ARG A 178 22.37 -32.06 21.25
C ARG A 178 22.42 -32.16 22.77
N GLY A 179 21.95 -33.29 23.31
CA GLY A 179 22.04 -33.57 24.74
C GLY A 179 21.08 -32.79 25.64
N SER A 180 20.16 -32.02 25.06
CA SER A 180 19.16 -31.26 25.78
C SER A 180 17.75 -31.88 25.67
N ARG A 181 16.78 -31.29 26.39
CA ARG A 181 15.36 -31.65 26.32
C ARG A 181 14.56 -30.47 25.74
N GLY A 182 13.42 -30.76 25.16
CA GLY A 182 12.51 -29.75 24.64
C GLY A 182 12.42 -29.77 23.10
N MET A 183 11.72 -28.80 22.56
CA MET A 183 11.48 -28.67 21.12
C MET A 183 12.70 -28.06 20.42
N ALA A 184 13.37 -28.82 19.58
CA ALA A 184 14.48 -28.34 18.74
C ALA A 184 13.95 -27.52 17.55
N VAL A 185 13.02 -28.09 16.79
CA VAL A 185 12.43 -27.43 15.63
C VAL A 185 10.90 -27.50 15.67
N LYS A 186 10.24 -26.37 15.52
CA LYS A 186 8.80 -26.30 15.24
C LYS A 186 8.59 -26.56 13.76
N VAL A 187 8.10 -27.73 13.42
CA VAL A 187 7.80 -28.14 12.04
C VAL A 187 6.69 -27.26 11.46
N ARG A 188 6.90 -26.78 10.24
CA ARG A 188 5.96 -25.96 9.48
C ARG A 188 5.36 -26.70 8.30
N GLN A 189 6.21 -27.40 7.57
CA GLN A 189 5.84 -28.26 6.44
C GLN A 189 6.45 -29.63 6.65
N ARG A 190 5.76 -30.66 6.22
CA ARG A 190 6.20 -32.05 6.36
C ARG A 190 5.76 -32.89 5.16
N GLY A 191 6.48 -33.97 4.95
CA GLY A 191 6.19 -34.93 3.89
C GLY A 191 7.18 -34.87 2.74
N ARG A 192 7.24 -35.97 2.01
CA ARG A 192 8.05 -36.13 0.80
C ARG A 192 7.18 -35.73 -0.39
N GLU A 193 7.05 -34.43 -0.65
CA GLU A 193 6.27 -33.92 -1.77
C GLU A 193 6.97 -34.22 -3.10
N LYS A 194 6.18 -34.61 -4.12
CA LYS A 194 6.71 -34.80 -5.47
C LYS A 194 7.22 -33.46 -6.03
N ILE A 195 8.47 -33.47 -6.50
CA ILE A 195 9.06 -32.37 -7.25
C ILE A 195 8.29 -32.23 -8.57
N PRO A 196 7.83 -31.04 -8.95
CA PRO A 196 7.21 -30.82 -10.27
C PRO A 196 8.22 -31.08 -11.38
N GLU A 197 7.72 -31.36 -12.59
CA GLU A 197 8.60 -31.44 -13.76
C GLU A 197 9.22 -30.05 -14.00
N ILE A 198 10.56 -30.02 -13.99
CA ILE A 198 11.30 -28.78 -14.21
C ILE A 198 11.47 -28.61 -15.71
N ARG A 199 10.86 -27.56 -16.23
CA ARG A 199 11.00 -27.16 -17.62
C ARG A 199 11.19 -25.65 -17.66
N GLU A 200 12.25 -25.19 -18.28
CA GLU A 200 12.51 -23.75 -18.42
C GLU A 200 11.53 -23.16 -19.43
N VAL A 201 10.99 -22.01 -19.07
CA VAL A 201 10.07 -21.21 -19.87
C VAL A 201 10.39 -19.74 -19.66
N THR A 202 10.08 -18.93 -20.66
CA THR A 202 10.34 -17.49 -20.65
C THR A 202 9.05 -16.69 -20.44
N TRP A 203 9.19 -15.40 -20.13
CA TRP A 203 8.04 -14.51 -20.09
C TRP A 203 7.36 -14.35 -21.46
N ASP A 204 8.09 -14.46 -22.57
CA ASP A 204 7.52 -14.44 -23.92
C ASP A 204 6.58 -15.66 -24.13
N ASP A 205 6.93 -16.84 -23.61
CA ASP A 205 6.06 -18.02 -23.65
C ASP A 205 4.77 -17.80 -22.84
N VAL A 206 4.89 -17.18 -21.66
CA VAL A 206 3.74 -16.86 -20.80
C VAL A 206 2.82 -15.84 -21.49
N ILE A 207 3.39 -14.79 -22.08
CA ILE A 207 2.65 -13.77 -22.83
C ILE A 207 1.87 -14.43 -23.96
N LYS A 208 2.54 -15.19 -24.81
CA LYS A 208 1.94 -15.88 -25.95
C LYS A 208 0.80 -16.83 -25.55
N ALA A 209 0.98 -17.54 -24.43
CA ALA A 209 -0.04 -18.47 -23.92
C ALA A 209 -1.30 -17.76 -23.39
N ASN A 210 -1.21 -16.49 -22.99
CA ASN A 210 -2.30 -15.70 -22.40
C ASN A 210 -2.82 -14.57 -23.31
N GLU A 211 -2.25 -14.40 -24.49
CA GLU A 211 -2.52 -13.26 -25.39
C GLU A 211 -4.00 -13.12 -25.74
N ASP A 212 -4.68 -14.24 -26.01
CA ASP A 212 -6.10 -14.27 -26.34
C ASP A 212 -6.99 -13.76 -25.19
N VAL A 213 -6.62 -14.06 -23.94
CA VAL A 213 -7.33 -13.56 -22.74
C VAL A 213 -7.15 -12.06 -22.62
N ILE A 214 -5.90 -11.59 -22.72
CA ILE A 214 -5.60 -10.17 -22.59
C ILE A 214 -6.29 -9.35 -23.68
N ARG A 215 -6.23 -9.79 -24.95
CA ARG A 215 -6.90 -9.11 -26.07
C ARG A 215 -8.42 -8.99 -25.86
N ARG A 216 -9.09 -10.07 -25.44
CA ARG A 216 -10.53 -10.00 -25.12
C ARG A 216 -10.85 -9.02 -23.98
N MET A 217 -9.99 -8.94 -22.97
CA MET A 217 -10.18 -7.99 -21.89
C MET A 217 -9.98 -6.54 -22.36
N VAL A 218 -8.97 -6.29 -23.18
CA VAL A 218 -8.74 -4.99 -23.82
C VAL A 218 -9.97 -4.56 -24.62
N ASP A 219 -10.49 -5.42 -25.50
CA ASP A 219 -11.71 -5.12 -26.28
C ASP A 219 -12.94 -4.82 -25.42
N THR A 220 -13.03 -5.48 -24.28
CA THR A 220 -14.12 -5.23 -23.32
C THR A 220 -13.98 -3.86 -22.67
N GLU A 221 -12.77 -3.51 -22.26
CA GLU A 221 -12.54 -2.28 -21.52
C GLU A 221 -12.48 -1.03 -22.43
N THR A 222 -12.00 -1.13 -23.65
CA THR A 222 -12.07 -0.02 -24.64
C THR A 222 -13.55 0.32 -24.93
N LYS A 223 -14.40 -0.68 -25.16
CA LYS A 223 -15.87 -0.46 -25.30
C LYS A 223 -16.52 0.11 -24.04
N PHE A 224 -16.03 -0.23 -22.85
CA PHE A 224 -16.50 0.36 -21.61
C PHE A 224 -16.11 1.85 -21.52
N ILE A 225 -14.88 2.21 -21.89
CA ILE A 225 -14.37 3.58 -21.92
C ILE A 225 -15.21 4.44 -22.87
N GLU A 226 -15.40 3.99 -24.12
CA GLU A 226 -16.20 4.68 -25.13
C GLU A 226 -17.63 4.97 -24.64
N ARG A 227 -18.31 3.95 -24.11
CA ARG A 227 -19.67 4.07 -23.57
C ARG A 227 -19.74 5.01 -22.37
N THR A 228 -18.71 5.01 -21.53
CA THR A 228 -18.67 5.84 -20.32
C THR A 228 -18.46 7.30 -20.68
N ILE A 229 -17.55 7.63 -21.60
CA ILE A 229 -17.37 8.98 -22.10
C ILE A 229 -18.67 9.52 -22.71
N LYS A 230 -19.30 8.73 -23.61
CA LYS A 230 -20.57 9.13 -24.26
C LYS A 230 -21.71 9.32 -23.26
N LYS A 231 -21.75 8.50 -22.20
CA LYS A 231 -22.82 8.56 -21.19
C LYS A 231 -22.79 9.82 -20.34
N TYR A 232 -21.59 10.22 -19.89
CA TYR A 232 -21.45 11.32 -18.95
C TYR A 232 -21.33 12.69 -19.60
N ASP A 233 -20.86 12.75 -20.84
CA ASP A 233 -20.67 13.99 -21.62
C ASP A 233 -19.94 15.09 -20.83
N LEU A 234 -18.89 14.69 -20.12
CA LEU A 234 -18.01 15.55 -19.33
C LEU A 234 -16.62 15.58 -19.95
N PRO A 235 -15.83 16.64 -19.71
CA PRO A 235 -14.38 16.55 -19.91
C PRO A 235 -13.83 15.32 -19.22
N TYR A 236 -12.85 14.65 -19.83
CA TYR A 236 -12.28 13.43 -19.27
C TYR A 236 -10.77 13.54 -19.09
N VAL A 237 -10.27 12.87 -18.07
CA VAL A 237 -8.84 12.82 -17.73
C VAL A 237 -8.47 11.39 -17.30
N VAL A 238 -7.18 11.07 -17.32
CA VAL A 238 -6.63 9.89 -16.62
C VAL A 238 -5.93 10.36 -15.35
N SER A 239 -6.37 9.88 -14.19
CA SER A 239 -5.64 10.06 -12.93
C SER A 239 -4.38 9.20 -12.96
N PHE A 240 -3.25 9.82 -13.27
CA PHE A 240 -1.99 9.14 -13.50
C PHE A 240 -1.03 9.32 -12.32
N SER A 241 -0.76 8.25 -11.59
CA SER A 241 0.09 8.26 -10.39
C SER A 241 1.51 7.75 -10.64
N GLY A 242 1.90 7.50 -11.90
CA GLY A 242 3.16 6.85 -12.25
C GLY A 242 3.23 5.35 -11.92
N GLY A 243 2.15 4.75 -11.43
CA GLY A 243 2.09 3.32 -11.13
C GLY A 243 1.54 2.49 -12.29
N LYS A 244 1.83 1.17 -12.29
CA LYS A 244 1.43 0.19 -13.31
C LYS A 244 -0.07 0.23 -13.66
N ASP A 245 -0.91 0.37 -12.65
CA ASP A 245 -2.37 0.32 -12.81
C ASP A 245 -2.90 1.57 -13.52
N SER A 246 -2.33 2.74 -13.21
CA SER A 246 -2.64 3.99 -13.92
C SER A 246 -2.07 4.01 -15.35
N LEU A 247 -0.90 3.37 -15.56
CA LEU A 247 -0.30 3.23 -16.88
C LEU A 247 -1.17 2.35 -17.79
N VAL A 248 -1.63 1.20 -17.32
CA VAL A 248 -2.57 0.35 -18.07
C VAL A 248 -3.87 1.10 -18.37
N THR A 249 -4.39 1.85 -17.41
CA THR A 249 -5.61 2.65 -17.62
C THR A 249 -5.40 3.69 -18.72
N LEU A 250 -4.26 4.39 -18.73
CA LEU A 250 -3.89 5.32 -19.79
C LEU A 250 -3.83 4.64 -21.16
N LEU A 251 -3.09 3.53 -21.24
CA LEU A 251 -2.94 2.79 -22.50
C LEU A 251 -4.28 2.30 -23.06
N LEU A 252 -5.20 1.85 -22.20
CA LEU A 252 -6.55 1.45 -22.62
C LEU A 252 -7.38 2.64 -23.13
N VAL A 253 -7.26 3.84 -22.53
CA VAL A 253 -7.93 5.05 -23.01
C VAL A 253 -7.38 5.46 -24.36
N LEU A 254 -6.07 5.36 -24.56
CA LEU A 254 -5.42 5.63 -25.86
C LEU A 254 -5.84 4.61 -26.92
N GLU A 255 -5.94 3.31 -26.59
CA GLU A 255 -6.42 2.27 -27.52
C GLU A 255 -7.91 2.45 -27.88
N ALA A 256 -8.71 3.02 -26.98
CA ALA A 256 -10.10 3.38 -27.29
C ALA A 256 -10.19 4.64 -28.19
N GLY A 257 -9.06 5.19 -28.65
CA GLY A 257 -9.00 6.34 -29.57
C GLY A 257 -9.08 7.70 -28.92
N PHE A 258 -8.98 7.80 -27.59
CA PHE A 258 -9.06 9.07 -26.86
C PHE A 258 -7.68 9.54 -26.40
N ARG A 259 -7.48 10.85 -26.34
CA ARG A 259 -6.23 11.48 -25.87
C ARG A 259 -6.51 12.34 -24.64
N PRO A 260 -6.52 11.77 -23.44
CA PRO A 260 -6.84 12.49 -22.21
C PRO A 260 -5.67 13.33 -21.72
N PRO A 261 -5.90 14.49 -21.10
CA PRO A 261 -4.92 15.04 -20.17
C PRO A 261 -4.63 14.06 -19.03
N LEU A 262 -3.39 14.07 -18.53
CA LEU A 262 -2.99 13.34 -17.34
C LEU A 262 -3.17 14.22 -16.11
N LEU A 263 -3.84 13.68 -15.07
CA LEU A 263 -3.98 14.35 -13.79
C LEU A 263 -3.01 13.70 -12.80
N PHE A 264 -1.93 14.38 -12.46
CA PHE A 264 -0.95 13.95 -11.47
C PHE A 264 -1.07 14.77 -10.19
N LEU A 265 -0.98 14.10 -9.04
CA LEU A 265 -1.04 14.72 -7.72
C LEU A 265 0.28 14.46 -7.01
N ASN A 266 1.17 15.42 -7.12
CA ASN A 266 2.42 15.44 -6.40
C ASN A 266 2.15 15.83 -4.93
N THR A 267 2.37 14.89 -4.02
CA THR A 267 2.15 15.11 -2.59
C THR A 267 3.36 15.71 -1.89
N GLY A 268 4.47 15.92 -2.62
CA GLY A 268 5.78 16.27 -2.06
C GLY A 268 6.49 15.09 -1.38
N LEU A 269 5.92 13.88 -1.50
CA LEU A 269 6.41 12.66 -0.85
C LEU A 269 6.61 11.50 -1.85
N GLU A 270 6.55 11.76 -3.12
CA GLU A 270 6.88 10.78 -4.15
C GLU A 270 8.39 10.57 -4.24
N PHE A 271 8.80 9.36 -4.67
CA PHE A 271 10.17 9.15 -5.11
C PHE A 271 10.42 9.94 -6.41
N GLU A 272 11.62 10.47 -6.59
CA GLU A 272 12.02 11.23 -7.78
C GLU A 272 11.79 10.43 -9.07
N GLU A 273 12.04 9.10 -9.04
CA GLU A 273 11.78 8.22 -10.15
C GLU A 273 10.30 8.20 -10.57
N THR A 274 9.39 8.40 -9.63
CA THR A 274 7.96 8.46 -9.94
C THR A 274 7.60 9.77 -10.62
N VAL A 275 8.11 10.89 -10.12
CA VAL A 275 7.87 12.21 -10.71
C VAL A 275 8.44 12.23 -12.12
N HIS A 276 9.68 11.80 -12.30
CA HIS A 276 10.35 11.72 -13.61
C HIS A 276 9.57 10.85 -14.60
N HIS A 277 9.18 9.64 -14.19
CA HIS A 277 8.40 8.73 -15.01
C HIS A 277 7.04 9.32 -15.46
N VAL A 278 6.38 10.11 -14.60
CA VAL A 278 5.13 10.77 -14.97
C VAL A 278 5.34 11.77 -16.11
N HIS A 279 6.38 12.58 -16.03
CA HIS A 279 6.73 13.55 -17.10
C HIS A 279 7.15 12.83 -18.38
N GLU A 280 8.02 11.81 -18.28
CA GLU A 280 8.42 11.00 -19.45
C GLU A 280 7.23 10.39 -20.20
N VAL A 281 6.24 9.86 -19.47
CA VAL A 281 5.04 9.28 -20.06
C VAL A 281 4.18 10.37 -20.73
N ALA A 282 4.00 11.52 -20.10
CA ALA A 282 3.28 12.64 -20.67
C ALA A 282 3.92 13.09 -22.01
N ASP A 283 5.23 13.28 -22.01
CA ASP A 283 6.01 13.69 -23.17
C ASP A 283 5.99 12.64 -24.28
N ALA A 284 6.23 11.36 -23.94
CA ALA A 284 6.27 10.26 -24.90
C ALA A 284 4.96 10.08 -25.66
N PHE A 285 3.82 10.33 -25.02
CA PHE A 285 2.51 10.28 -25.66
C PHE A 285 2.02 11.64 -26.16
N GLY A 286 2.75 12.75 -25.90
CA GLY A 286 2.36 14.11 -26.25
C GLY A 286 1.02 14.51 -25.62
N LEU A 287 0.86 14.24 -24.32
CA LEU A 287 -0.34 14.52 -23.54
C LEU A 287 -0.11 15.71 -22.61
N GLU A 288 -1.15 16.50 -22.40
CA GLU A 288 -1.14 17.55 -21.39
C GLU A 288 -1.04 16.94 -19.99
N LEU A 289 -0.13 17.47 -19.16
CA LEU A 289 0.02 17.09 -17.76
C LEU A 289 -0.58 18.19 -16.87
N LEU A 290 -1.68 17.85 -16.18
CA LEU A 290 -2.32 18.68 -15.18
C LEU A 290 -1.75 18.25 -13.80
N GLU A 291 -0.76 18.97 -13.33
CA GLU A 291 -0.10 18.67 -12.07
C GLU A 291 -0.69 19.51 -10.94
N GLY A 292 -1.07 18.82 -9.85
CA GLY A 292 -1.39 19.43 -8.56
C GLY A 292 -0.27 19.14 -7.58
N ASP A 293 0.33 20.19 -7.04
CA ASP A 293 1.45 20.09 -6.11
C ASP A 293 1.03 20.49 -4.70
N ALA A 294 1.33 19.62 -3.74
CA ALA A 294 1.14 19.90 -2.31
C ALA A 294 2.30 20.70 -1.71
N GLY A 295 3.48 20.73 -2.36
CA GLY A 295 4.67 21.35 -1.83
C GLY A 295 5.03 20.81 -0.44
N ASP A 296 5.36 21.70 0.49
CA ASP A 296 5.76 21.35 1.86
C ASP A 296 4.61 21.09 2.84
N LYS A 297 3.35 20.99 2.36
CA LYS A 297 2.17 20.84 3.23
C LYS A 297 2.26 19.66 4.22
N PHE A 298 2.93 18.59 3.86
CA PHE A 298 3.14 17.48 4.79
C PHE A 298 3.98 17.91 5.99
N TRP A 299 5.08 18.59 5.73
CA TRP A 299 6.02 19.04 6.77
C TRP A 299 5.44 20.15 7.66
N GLU A 300 4.63 21.03 7.07
CA GLU A 300 3.89 22.06 7.82
C GLU A 300 2.79 21.45 8.70
N ALA A 301 2.12 20.40 8.20
CA ALA A 301 0.98 19.81 8.88
C ALA A 301 1.36 18.74 9.92
N ILE A 302 2.53 18.09 9.81
CA ILE A 302 2.95 17.02 10.71
C ILE A 302 3.12 17.50 12.16
N ASP A 303 3.52 18.75 12.36
CA ASP A 303 3.68 19.33 13.70
C ASP A 303 2.34 19.56 14.39
N PHE A 304 1.28 19.77 13.61
CA PHE A 304 -0.09 19.89 14.11
C PHE A 304 -0.79 18.54 14.24
N PHE A 305 -0.78 17.70 13.20
CA PHE A 305 -1.49 16.43 13.22
C PHE A 305 -0.73 15.30 13.92
N GLY A 306 0.57 15.45 14.12
CA GLY A 306 1.43 14.36 14.59
C GLY A 306 1.74 13.33 13.48
N ILE A 307 2.29 12.20 13.88
CA ILE A 307 2.74 11.14 12.95
C ILE A 307 1.52 10.48 12.29
N PRO A 308 1.49 10.38 10.92
CA PRO A 308 0.41 9.67 10.23
C PRO A 308 0.49 8.16 10.48
N ALA A 309 -0.67 7.50 10.53
CA ALA A 309 -0.77 6.07 10.77
C ALA A 309 -1.73 5.39 9.78
N LYS A 310 -1.78 4.04 9.76
CA LYS A 310 -2.68 3.26 8.88
C LYS A 310 -4.15 3.64 9.09
N ASP A 311 -4.52 3.96 10.32
CA ASP A 311 -5.84 4.38 10.77
C ASP A 311 -5.96 5.91 10.97
N TYR A 312 -4.90 6.67 10.71
CA TYR A 312 -4.81 8.11 10.93
C TYR A 312 -4.18 8.82 9.71
N ARG A 313 -4.94 8.83 8.61
CA ARG A 313 -4.44 9.18 7.27
C ARG A 313 -4.71 10.64 6.88
N TRP A 314 -4.47 11.58 7.79
CA TRP A 314 -4.62 13.01 7.51
C TRP A 314 -3.81 13.46 6.30
N CYS A 315 -2.60 12.91 6.09
CA CYS A 315 -1.74 13.23 4.97
C CYS A 315 -2.41 12.98 3.61
N CYS A 316 -3.20 11.89 3.47
CA CYS A 316 -3.96 11.64 2.24
C CYS A 316 -5.06 12.69 2.01
N LYS A 317 -5.66 13.22 3.09
CA LYS A 317 -6.70 14.24 2.98
C LYS A 317 -6.12 15.61 2.62
N THR A 318 -5.01 15.98 3.26
CA THR A 318 -4.38 17.30 3.07
C THR A 318 -3.54 17.37 1.80
N CYS A 319 -2.63 16.41 1.58
CA CYS A 319 -1.64 16.50 0.51
C CYS A 319 -2.14 15.89 -0.83
N LYS A 320 -3.18 15.05 -0.82
CA LYS A 320 -3.67 14.40 -2.05
C LYS A 320 -5.07 14.83 -2.42
N LEU A 321 -6.06 14.54 -1.57
CA LEU A 321 -7.46 14.78 -1.91
C LEU A 321 -7.82 16.26 -1.95
N GLY A 322 -7.27 17.07 -1.04
CA GLY A 322 -7.46 18.52 -1.05
C GLY A 322 -6.89 19.17 -2.32
N VAL A 323 -5.67 18.76 -2.68
CA VAL A 323 -5.00 19.23 -3.92
C VAL A 323 -5.79 18.81 -5.16
N ALA A 324 -6.26 17.55 -5.21
CA ALA A 324 -7.11 17.07 -6.29
C ALA A 324 -8.40 17.88 -6.41
N ALA A 325 -9.06 18.15 -5.31
CA ALA A 325 -10.33 18.87 -5.28
C ALA A 325 -10.16 20.32 -5.79
N MET A 326 -9.10 21.00 -5.37
CA MET A 326 -8.78 22.35 -5.87
C MET A 326 -8.45 22.36 -7.36
N LEU A 327 -7.61 21.43 -7.81
CA LEU A 327 -7.21 21.35 -9.21
C LEU A 327 -8.42 21.06 -10.11
N ILE A 328 -9.25 20.08 -9.74
CA ILE A 328 -10.45 19.73 -10.50
C ILE A 328 -11.44 20.89 -10.54
N LYS A 329 -11.68 21.55 -9.41
CA LYS A 329 -12.58 22.72 -9.38
C LYS A 329 -12.10 23.86 -10.30
N LYS A 330 -10.78 24.11 -10.31
CA LYS A 330 -10.17 25.14 -11.14
C LYS A 330 -10.26 24.81 -12.64
N GLN A 331 -9.91 23.57 -13.01
CA GLN A 331 -9.81 23.16 -14.41
C GLN A 331 -11.15 22.71 -15.01
N PHE A 332 -12.03 22.14 -14.18
CA PHE A 332 -13.27 21.53 -14.64
C PHE A 332 -14.49 21.99 -13.79
N PRO A 333 -14.91 23.25 -13.89
CA PRO A 333 -15.96 23.83 -13.06
C PRO A 333 -17.33 23.13 -13.22
N ARG A 334 -17.58 22.44 -14.36
CA ARG A 334 -18.78 21.63 -14.60
C ARG A 334 -18.65 20.16 -14.18
N GLY A 335 -17.49 19.78 -13.64
CA GLY A 335 -17.14 18.39 -13.29
C GLY A 335 -16.29 17.71 -14.36
N VAL A 336 -15.77 16.55 -14.01
CA VAL A 336 -14.84 15.77 -14.82
C VAL A 336 -15.06 14.27 -14.67
N LEU A 337 -14.92 13.54 -15.77
CA LEU A 337 -14.82 12.08 -15.77
C LEU A 337 -13.34 11.68 -15.64
N SER A 338 -12.99 11.05 -14.52
CA SER A 338 -11.61 10.61 -14.25
C SER A 338 -11.50 9.10 -14.43
N PHE A 339 -10.69 8.65 -15.38
CA PHE A 339 -10.31 7.24 -15.45
C PHE A 339 -9.21 6.96 -14.43
N ILE A 340 -9.43 5.98 -13.55
CA ILE A 340 -8.57 5.69 -12.40
C ILE A 340 -8.12 4.23 -12.44
N GLY A 341 -6.82 4.00 -12.29
CA GLY A 341 -6.23 2.67 -12.17
C GLY A 341 -6.52 2.05 -10.79
N GLN A 342 -7.75 1.60 -10.57
CA GLN A 342 -8.17 0.95 -9.33
C GLN A 342 -8.64 -0.47 -9.61
N ARG A 343 -8.21 -1.42 -8.77
CA ARG A 343 -8.58 -2.84 -8.90
C ARG A 343 -9.25 -3.35 -7.64
N ARG A 344 -10.24 -4.25 -7.80
CA ARG A 344 -10.97 -4.84 -6.68
C ARG A 344 -10.09 -5.70 -5.75
N TYR A 345 -9.02 -6.25 -6.28
CA TYR A 345 -8.09 -7.11 -5.53
C TYR A 345 -7.19 -6.37 -4.55
N GLU A 346 -7.12 -5.04 -4.61
CA GLU A 346 -6.23 -4.25 -3.78
C GLU A 346 -6.77 -4.02 -2.35
N SER A 347 -8.08 -4.06 -2.13
CA SER A 347 -8.70 -3.96 -0.80
C SER A 347 -10.18 -4.34 -0.82
N GLU A 348 -10.71 -4.75 0.34
CA GLU A 348 -12.15 -5.03 0.52
C GLU A 348 -13.02 -3.82 0.17
N HIS A 349 -12.61 -2.63 0.60
CA HIS A 349 -13.31 -1.39 0.28
C HIS A 349 -13.42 -1.16 -1.24
N ARG A 350 -12.33 -1.41 -2.00
CA ARG A 350 -12.36 -1.28 -3.47
C ARG A 350 -13.20 -2.36 -4.14
N ALA A 351 -13.31 -3.53 -3.53
CA ALA A 351 -14.13 -4.62 -4.05
C ALA A 351 -15.64 -4.35 -3.98
N THR A 352 -16.08 -3.46 -3.09
CA THR A 352 -17.50 -3.09 -2.92
C THR A 352 -18.00 -2.04 -3.92
N HIS A 353 -17.08 -1.27 -4.51
CA HIS A 353 -17.46 -0.26 -5.51
C HIS A 353 -17.69 -0.87 -6.89
N GLY A 354 -18.63 -0.31 -7.64
CA GLY A 354 -18.81 -0.58 -9.06
C GLY A 354 -17.69 0.02 -9.91
N LYS A 355 -17.69 -0.27 -11.22
CA LYS A 355 -16.72 0.32 -12.17
C LYS A 355 -16.80 1.84 -12.28
N VAL A 356 -17.94 2.45 -11.96
CA VAL A 356 -18.17 3.90 -12.00
C VAL A 356 -18.80 4.35 -10.71
N TRP A 357 -18.27 5.43 -10.11
CA TRP A 357 -18.78 6.00 -8.86
C TRP A 357 -18.53 7.51 -8.81
N LYS A 358 -19.32 8.24 -8.00
CA LYS A 358 -19.02 9.63 -7.64
C LYS A 358 -18.04 9.62 -6.48
N ASN A 359 -16.97 10.43 -6.58
CA ASN A 359 -16.01 10.54 -5.50
C ASN A 359 -16.55 11.47 -4.40
N PRO A 360 -16.82 10.98 -3.19
CA PRO A 360 -17.38 11.83 -2.12
C PRO A 360 -16.40 12.90 -1.64
N TRP A 361 -15.09 12.68 -1.80
CA TRP A 361 -14.04 13.58 -1.33
C TRP A 361 -13.63 14.64 -2.35
N VAL A 362 -13.97 14.46 -3.62
CA VAL A 362 -13.60 15.37 -4.69
C VAL A 362 -14.87 15.77 -5.42
N HIS A 363 -15.39 16.93 -5.06
CA HIS A 363 -16.64 17.44 -5.67
C HIS A 363 -16.50 17.57 -7.19
N GLY A 364 -17.53 17.17 -7.92
CA GLY A 364 -17.54 17.22 -9.38
C GLY A 364 -16.80 16.08 -10.09
N GLN A 365 -16.16 15.14 -9.36
CA GLN A 365 -15.47 14.01 -9.98
C GLN A 365 -16.37 12.78 -10.10
N VAL A 366 -16.58 12.33 -11.33
CA VAL A 366 -17.08 10.98 -11.65
C VAL A 366 -15.87 10.11 -11.94
N ALA A 367 -15.66 9.08 -11.14
CA ALA A 367 -14.54 8.16 -11.29
C ALA A 367 -14.98 6.90 -12.05
N ALA A 368 -14.15 6.41 -12.97
CA ALA A 368 -14.37 5.18 -13.71
C ALA A 368 -13.11 4.33 -13.74
N SER A 369 -13.22 3.03 -13.42
CA SER A 369 -12.09 2.11 -13.43
C SER A 369 -12.28 1.02 -14.49
N PRO A 370 -11.62 1.13 -15.66
CA PRO A 370 -11.64 0.09 -16.68
C PRO A 370 -11.08 -1.23 -16.14
N ILE A 371 -10.01 -1.18 -15.37
CA ILE A 371 -9.28 -2.35 -14.87
C ILE A 371 -9.81 -2.91 -13.54
N GLN A 372 -11.03 -2.55 -13.11
CA GLN A 372 -11.62 -2.98 -11.83
C GLN A 372 -11.52 -4.49 -11.59
N ASN A 373 -11.67 -5.30 -12.61
CA ASN A 373 -11.67 -6.76 -12.53
C ASN A 373 -10.35 -7.42 -12.96
N TRP A 374 -9.31 -6.64 -13.22
CA TRP A 374 -7.99 -7.17 -13.59
C TRP A 374 -7.20 -7.56 -12.34
N THR A 375 -6.51 -8.71 -12.40
CA THR A 375 -5.48 -9.04 -11.40
C THR A 375 -4.15 -8.37 -11.75
N ALA A 376 -3.19 -8.37 -10.83
CA ALA A 376 -1.86 -7.84 -11.10
C ALA A 376 -1.19 -8.58 -12.28
N LEU A 377 -1.43 -9.89 -12.44
CA LEU A 377 -0.88 -10.64 -13.57
C LEU A 377 -1.48 -10.18 -14.91
N HIS A 378 -2.78 -9.86 -15.00
CA HIS A 378 -3.37 -9.27 -16.20
C HIS A 378 -2.70 -7.94 -16.54
N VAL A 379 -2.50 -7.07 -15.56
CA VAL A 379 -1.84 -5.77 -15.70
C VAL A 379 -0.42 -5.94 -16.26
N TRP A 380 0.38 -6.83 -15.66
CA TRP A 380 1.75 -7.03 -16.07
C TRP A 380 1.88 -7.68 -17.45
N LEU A 381 1.08 -8.70 -17.74
CA LEU A 381 1.11 -9.34 -19.07
C LEU A 381 0.71 -8.35 -20.18
N TYR A 382 -0.25 -7.47 -19.90
CA TYR A 382 -0.59 -6.41 -20.85
C TYR A 382 0.57 -5.43 -21.07
N LEU A 383 1.22 -4.98 -19.99
CA LEU A 383 2.39 -4.08 -20.09
C LEU A 383 3.56 -4.75 -20.86
N PHE A 384 3.81 -6.04 -20.61
CA PHE A 384 4.82 -6.80 -21.33
C PHE A 384 4.48 -6.92 -22.81
N MET A 385 3.21 -7.26 -23.17
CA MET A 385 2.74 -7.30 -24.56
C MET A 385 2.92 -5.96 -25.28
N LYS A 386 2.70 -4.85 -24.58
CA LYS A 386 2.87 -3.49 -25.12
C LYS A 386 4.32 -3.02 -25.13
N LYS A 387 5.22 -3.76 -24.51
CA LYS A 387 6.62 -3.31 -24.26
C LYS A 387 6.64 -1.91 -23.65
N ALA A 388 5.69 -1.62 -22.75
CA ALA A 388 5.52 -0.32 -22.14
C ALA A 388 6.67 -0.03 -21.18
N ALA A 389 7.16 1.19 -21.15
CA ALA A 389 8.06 1.66 -20.12
C ALA A 389 7.26 1.87 -18.82
N TRP A 390 7.60 1.13 -17.78
CA TRP A 390 7.00 1.27 -16.45
C TRP A 390 7.95 1.93 -15.47
N ASN A 391 7.41 2.39 -14.34
CA ASN A 391 8.18 3.04 -13.29
C ASN A 391 9.31 2.11 -12.79
N PRO A 392 10.59 2.58 -12.78
CA PRO A 392 11.75 1.75 -12.43
C PRO A 392 11.74 1.23 -10.99
N LEU A 393 10.92 1.79 -10.10
CA LEU A 393 10.80 1.30 -8.73
C LEU A 393 10.27 -0.15 -8.66
N TYR A 394 9.53 -0.62 -9.67
CA TYR A 394 9.12 -2.03 -9.72
C TYR A 394 10.32 -2.97 -9.87
N GLU A 395 11.33 -2.58 -10.65
CA GLU A 395 12.58 -3.34 -10.77
C GLU A 395 13.40 -3.31 -9.46
N GLN A 396 13.14 -2.34 -8.59
CA GLN A 396 13.76 -2.20 -7.27
C GLN A 396 12.99 -2.95 -6.17
N GLY A 397 11.99 -3.78 -6.52
CA GLY A 397 11.26 -4.66 -5.59
C GLY A 397 10.00 -4.05 -4.96
N PHE A 398 9.57 -2.86 -5.42
CA PHE A 398 8.30 -2.30 -4.97
C PHE A 398 7.12 -3.02 -5.64
N GLU A 399 6.13 -3.37 -4.85
CA GLU A 399 4.86 -3.91 -5.35
C GLU A 399 3.89 -2.80 -5.72
N ARG A 400 3.96 -1.69 -5.01
CA ARG A 400 3.09 -0.52 -5.13
C ARG A 400 3.92 0.75 -5.15
N ILE A 401 3.54 1.68 -6.02
CA ILE A 401 4.14 3.01 -6.05
C ILE A 401 3.27 3.96 -5.21
N GLY A 402 3.89 4.74 -4.36
CA GLY A 402 3.24 5.71 -3.48
C GLY A 402 4.26 6.55 -2.71
N CYS A 403 3.78 7.31 -1.72
CA CYS A 403 4.64 8.13 -0.88
C CYS A 403 5.71 7.29 -0.18
N TRP A 404 6.97 7.75 -0.19
CA TRP A 404 8.11 7.01 0.39
C TRP A 404 8.02 6.81 1.91
N LEU A 405 7.23 7.60 2.63
CA LEU A 405 6.97 7.45 4.07
C LEU A 405 5.57 6.91 4.39
N CYS A 406 4.88 6.29 3.42
CA CYS A 406 3.50 5.87 3.62
C CYS A 406 3.34 4.91 4.82
N PRO A 407 2.53 5.23 5.85
CA PRO A 407 2.33 4.32 6.98
C PRO A 407 1.63 3.01 6.59
N ALA A 408 1.01 2.96 5.40
CA ALA A 408 0.42 1.73 4.88
C ALA A 408 1.44 0.76 4.26
N SER A 409 2.67 1.22 3.98
CA SER A 409 3.77 0.37 3.55
C SER A 409 4.27 -0.51 4.69
N ASP A 410 4.94 -1.61 4.33
CA ASP A 410 5.55 -2.53 5.29
C ASP A 410 7.00 -2.13 5.60
N MET A 411 7.50 -2.52 6.77
CA MET A 411 8.91 -2.25 7.14
C MET A 411 9.87 -2.92 6.17
N GLY A 412 9.49 -4.06 5.60
CA GLY A 412 10.23 -4.71 4.53
C GLY A 412 10.38 -3.83 3.28
N GLU A 413 9.38 -3.01 2.92
CA GLU A 413 9.50 -2.06 1.80
C GLU A 413 10.48 -0.92 2.13
N PHE A 414 10.43 -0.36 3.34
CA PHE A 414 11.41 0.65 3.80
C PHE A 414 12.84 0.09 3.88
N ALA A 415 13.01 -1.22 4.08
CA ALA A 415 14.30 -1.89 4.06
C ALA A 415 14.87 -2.07 2.63
N LEU A 416 14.03 -2.08 1.58
CA LEU A 416 14.47 -2.18 0.19
C LEU A 416 15.13 -0.87 -0.29
N LYS A 417 14.52 0.26 0.01
CA LYS A 417 15.02 1.57 -0.38
C LYS A 417 14.57 2.64 0.60
N ARG A 418 15.50 3.45 1.08
CA ARG A 418 15.22 4.64 1.88
C ARG A 418 15.33 5.88 1.01
N HIS A 419 14.37 6.79 1.19
CA HIS A 419 14.43 8.11 0.56
C HIS A 419 15.52 8.97 1.20
N PRO A 420 16.18 9.92 0.47
CA PRO A 420 17.17 10.83 1.05
C PRO A 420 16.67 11.63 2.26
N GLU A 421 15.40 12.04 2.25
CA GLU A 421 14.79 12.78 3.37
C GLU A 421 14.34 11.89 4.55
N TRP A 422 14.64 10.59 4.54
CA TRP A 422 14.26 9.70 5.65
C TRP A 422 14.77 10.18 7.01
N GLU A 423 15.98 10.73 7.06
CA GLU A 423 16.53 11.29 8.30
C GLU A 423 15.68 12.42 8.90
N LYS A 424 15.12 13.28 8.03
CA LYS A 424 14.21 14.36 8.45
C LYS A 424 12.96 13.78 9.12
N PHE A 425 12.37 12.74 8.52
CA PHE A 425 11.21 12.05 9.08
C PHE A 425 11.57 11.30 10.37
N GLU A 426 12.70 10.61 10.41
CA GLU A 426 13.15 9.88 11.61
C GLU A 426 13.38 10.83 12.80
N LYS A 427 13.90 12.04 12.59
CA LYS A 427 14.00 13.07 13.65
C LYS A 427 12.63 13.44 14.21
N LYS A 428 11.61 13.59 13.34
CA LYS A 428 10.21 13.83 13.78
C LYS A 428 9.65 12.64 14.56
N LEU A 429 9.92 11.40 14.11
CA LEU A 429 9.50 10.20 14.83
C LEU A 429 10.11 10.11 16.23
N ARG A 430 11.42 10.41 16.38
CA ARG A 430 12.12 10.39 17.68
C ARG A 430 11.57 11.47 18.61
N ALA A 431 11.45 12.71 18.13
CA ALA A 431 10.89 13.80 18.92
C ALA A 431 9.44 13.53 19.37
N PHE A 432 8.65 12.87 18.50
CA PHE A 432 7.30 12.45 18.84
C PHE A 432 7.31 11.33 19.90
N ALA A 433 8.18 10.34 19.76
CA ALA A 433 8.31 9.25 20.73
C ALA A 433 8.74 9.77 22.12
N GLU A 434 9.69 10.70 22.19
CA GLU A 434 10.13 11.34 23.42
C GLU A 434 8.99 12.13 24.08
N ARG A 435 8.27 12.97 23.30
CA ARG A 435 7.14 13.77 23.81
C ARG A 435 6.05 12.91 24.45
N HIS A 436 5.76 11.75 23.87
CA HIS A 436 4.70 10.85 24.32
C HIS A 436 5.21 9.70 25.19
N ASN A 437 6.50 9.72 25.59
CA ASN A 437 7.14 8.68 26.38
C ASN A 437 6.90 7.26 25.83
N LEU A 438 7.07 7.10 24.51
CA LEU A 438 6.84 5.84 23.80
C LEU A 438 8.06 4.90 23.94
N PRO A 439 7.85 3.57 23.99
CA PRO A 439 8.94 2.61 24.14
C PRO A 439 9.81 2.52 22.85
N ASP A 440 11.07 2.09 23.00
CA ASP A 440 12.02 1.94 21.88
C ASP A 440 11.48 1.03 20.76
N GLU A 441 10.68 0.04 21.13
CA GLU A 441 10.01 -0.85 20.18
C GLU A 441 9.10 -0.09 19.21
N TRP A 442 8.56 1.06 19.62
CA TRP A 442 7.68 1.87 18.77
C TRP A 442 8.40 2.32 17.49
N LEU A 443 9.67 2.68 17.58
CA LEU A 443 10.51 2.99 16.42
C LEU A 443 11.02 1.69 15.76
N ARG A 444 11.64 0.81 16.56
CA ARG A 444 12.34 -0.38 16.06
C ARG A 444 11.44 -1.35 15.30
N LEU A 445 10.21 -1.57 15.75
CA LEU A 445 9.23 -2.43 15.11
C LEU A 445 8.30 -1.66 14.15
N GLY A 446 8.57 -0.37 13.89
CA GLY A 446 7.73 0.45 13.03
C GLY A 446 6.30 0.60 13.51
N LEU A 447 6.07 0.57 14.84
CA LEU A 447 4.75 0.70 15.45
C LEU A 447 4.17 2.11 15.25
N TRP A 448 4.98 3.10 14.85
CA TRP A 448 4.55 4.43 14.45
C TRP A 448 3.49 4.40 13.34
N ARG A 449 3.41 3.30 12.60
CA ARG A 449 2.38 3.09 11.57
C ARG A 449 0.98 2.86 12.14
N TRP A 450 0.80 2.80 13.46
CA TRP A 450 -0.49 2.62 14.13
C TRP A 450 -0.64 3.58 15.31
N ARG A 451 -1.83 4.16 15.47
CA ARG A 451 -2.17 4.99 16.66
C ARG A 451 -2.38 4.11 17.90
N ARG A 452 -2.83 2.88 17.73
CA ARG A 452 -3.01 1.90 18.79
C ARG A 452 -2.18 0.66 18.49
N PRO A 453 -1.63 -0.01 19.54
CA PRO A 453 -0.84 -1.22 19.34
C PRO A 453 -1.61 -2.27 18.52
N PRO A 454 -1.00 -2.83 17.46
CA PRO A 454 -1.62 -3.92 16.72
C PRO A 454 -1.68 -5.20 17.59
N ARG A 455 -2.70 -6.03 17.38
CA ARG A 455 -2.96 -7.22 18.20
C ARG A 455 -1.82 -8.26 18.27
N TRP A 456 -0.88 -8.20 17.33
CA TRP A 456 0.27 -9.11 17.29
C TRP A 456 1.44 -8.65 18.16
N CYS A 457 1.37 -7.45 18.73
CA CYS A 457 2.43 -6.81 19.50
C CYS A 457 2.06 -6.80 20.98
N ASP A 458 2.99 -7.26 21.81
CA ASP A 458 2.84 -7.24 23.28
C ASP A 458 3.23 -5.89 23.91
N VAL A 459 3.64 -4.93 23.07
CA VAL A 459 4.00 -3.57 23.50
C VAL A 459 2.73 -2.74 23.66
N SER A 460 2.52 -2.19 24.84
CA SER A 460 1.42 -1.27 25.13
C SER A 460 1.88 0.18 25.03
N TYR A 461 1.11 1.00 24.34
CA TYR A 461 1.26 2.46 24.30
C TYR A 461 -0.09 3.11 24.00
N GLU A 462 -0.25 4.34 24.43
CA GLU A 462 -1.39 5.18 24.12
C GLU A 462 -0.89 6.55 23.65
N ILE A 463 -1.43 7.03 22.53
CA ILE A 463 -1.12 8.35 22.00
C ILE A 463 -2.35 9.22 22.21
N THR A 464 -2.26 10.05 23.24
CA THR A 464 -3.25 11.08 23.53
C THR A 464 -2.69 12.42 23.05
N GLU A 465 -3.42 13.12 22.22
CA GLU A 465 -3.10 14.48 21.81
C GLU A 465 -4.25 15.36 22.23
N GLU A 466 -4.01 16.20 23.23
CA GLU A 466 -4.88 17.34 23.52
C GLU A 466 -4.47 18.47 22.57
N ARG A 467 -5.38 18.91 21.74
CA ARG A 467 -5.12 20.00 20.80
C ARG A 467 -5.70 21.26 21.34
N GLU A 468 -4.82 22.15 21.72
CA GLU A 468 -5.20 23.47 22.15
C GLU A 468 -5.56 24.34 20.93
N CYS A 469 -6.69 25.03 21.02
CA CYS A 469 -7.10 26.04 20.06
C CYS A 469 -6.67 27.39 20.59
N VAL A 470 -5.35 27.69 20.47
CA VAL A 470 -4.78 28.98 20.98
C VAL A 470 -5.18 30.11 20.05
N VAL A 471 -5.97 31.05 20.55
CA VAL A 471 -6.47 32.21 19.80
C VAL A 471 -5.42 33.31 19.70
N GLU A 472 -4.56 33.44 20.71
CA GLU A 472 -3.54 34.49 20.76
C GLU A 472 -2.70 34.53 19.48
N GLY A 473 -2.63 35.71 18.84
CA GLY A 473 -1.96 35.90 17.55
C GLY A 473 -2.75 35.43 16.31
N ASN A 474 -3.98 34.90 16.51
CA ASN A 474 -4.85 34.42 15.44
C ASN A 474 -6.22 35.15 15.39
N GLU A 475 -6.37 36.26 16.10
CA GLU A 475 -7.67 36.94 16.31
C GLU A 475 -8.34 37.33 14.97
N GLU A 476 -7.59 37.90 14.03
CA GLU A 476 -8.12 38.30 12.71
C GLU A 476 -8.73 37.09 11.96
N ARG A 477 -8.09 35.95 12.08
CA ARG A 477 -8.55 34.71 11.40
C ARG A 477 -9.74 34.11 12.10
N VAL A 478 -9.75 34.11 13.43
CA VAL A 478 -10.91 33.66 14.21
C VAL A 478 -12.12 34.52 13.85
N VAL A 479 -11.99 35.83 13.84
CA VAL A 479 -13.06 36.77 13.45
C VAL A 479 -13.51 36.51 12.02
N ASN A 480 -12.59 36.26 11.10
CA ASN A 480 -12.92 35.92 9.71
C ASN A 480 -13.74 34.62 9.63
N PHE A 481 -13.38 33.58 10.37
CA PHE A 481 -14.10 32.29 10.36
C PHE A 481 -15.45 32.36 11.07
N LEU A 482 -15.66 33.26 12.03
CA LEU A 482 -16.97 33.50 12.64
C LEU A 482 -18.00 33.98 11.60
N LYS A 483 -17.58 34.54 10.45
CA LYS A 483 -18.44 34.83 9.31
C LYS A 483 -19.21 33.61 8.78
N LEU A 484 -18.76 32.39 9.10
CA LEU A 484 -19.51 31.17 8.76
C LEU A 484 -20.87 31.11 9.46
N LEU A 485 -21.02 31.73 10.63
CA LEU A 485 -22.25 31.79 11.40
C LEU A 485 -23.15 32.97 10.99
N GLY A 486 -22.61 34.01 10.36
CA GLY A 486 -23.35 35.21 10.00
C GLY A 486 -22.51 36.47 10.01
N GLU A 487 -23.16 37.63 9.98
CA GLU A 487 -22.48 38.92 10.09
C GLU A 487 -21.85 39.09 11.48
N VAL A 488 -20.53 39.35 11.51
CA VAL A 488 -19.78 39.51 12.74
C VAL A 488 -19.72 40.99 13.12
N LYS A 489 -20.21 41.32 14.34
CA LYS A 489 -20.18 42.67 14.91
C LYS A 489 -19.20 42.72 16.07
N LYS A 490 -18.20 43.60 15.97
CA LYS A 490 -17.29 43.88 17.10
C LYS A 490 -18.03 44.72 18.14
N ARG A 491 -18.07 44.23 19.38
CA ARG A 491 -18.71 44.95 20.51
C ARG A 491 -17.67 45.65 21.36
N ASP A 492 -16.51 45.00 21.57
CA ASP A 492 -15.40 45.54 22.34
C ASP A 492 -14.09 44.88 21.93
N VAL A 493 -12.96 45.23 22.54
CA VAL A 493 -11.66 44.53 22.35
C VAL A 493 -11.84 43.08 22.78
N GLY A 494 -11.54 42.14 21.86
CA GLY A 494 -11.68 40.72 22.13
C GLY A 494 -13.14 40.20 22.23
N ARG A 495 -14.15 41.05 22.01
CA ARG A 495 -15.57 40.65 22.12
C ARG A 495 -16.34 40.85 20.82
N TYR A 496 -16.92 39.79 20.33
CA TYR A 496 -17.64 39.75 19.04
C TYR A 496 -19.05 39.17 19.23
N GLU A 497 -19.98 39.63 18.41
CA GLU A 497 -21.34 39.10 18.36
C GLU A 497 -21.65 38.63 16.93
N VAL A 498 -22.22 37.45 16.82
CA VAL A 498 -22.67 36.85 15.54
C VAL A 498 -23.98 36.08 15.78
N ASN A 499 -25.04 36.46 15.11
CA ASN A 499 -26.37 35.83 15.23
C ASN A 499 -26.87 35.63 16.69
N GLY A 500 -26.64 36.66 17.54
CA GLY A 500 -27.04 36.64 18.96
C GLY A 500 -26.12 35.84 19.87
N ILE A 501 -25.00 35.30 19.35
CA ILE A 501 -24.00 34.59 20.11
C ILE A 501 -22.85 35.57 20.42
N THR A 502 -22.45 35.66 21.68
CA THR A 502 -21.27 36.43 22.07
C THR A 502 -20.05 35.51 22.13
N VAL A 503 -18.97 35.93 21.49
CA VAL A 503 -17.68 35.21 21.46
C VAL A 503 -16.61 36.15 22.06
N GLU A 504 -15.93 35.71 23.13
CA GLU A 504 -14.82 36.39 23.75
C GLU A 504 -13.52 35.66 23.42
N THR A 505 -12.48 36.41 22.99
CA THR A 505 -11.19 35.85 22.53
C THR A 505 -10.01 36.24 23.44
N ASP A 506 -10.25 37.03 24.47
CA ASP A 506 -9.27 37.46 25.46
C ASP A 506 -9.18 36.45 26.61
N GLY A 507 -8.02 35.85 26.81
CA GLY A 507 -7.76 34.88 27.87
C GLY A 507 -8.47 33.54 27.73
N GLY A 508 -8.95 33.20 26.51
CA GLY A 508 -9.61 31.96 26.18
C GLY A 508 -10.84 32.16 25.31
N ILE A 509 -11.51 31.03 24.94
CA ILE A 509 -12.74 31.10 24.18
C ILE A 509 -13.91 30.90 25.11
N ARG A 510 -14.77 31.91 25.18
CA ARG A 510 -16.07 31.84 25.87
C ARG A 510 -17.15 32.15 24.88
N ALA A 511 -18.15 31.30 24.78
CA ALA A 511 -19.30 31.52 23.94
C ALA A 511 -20.59 31.26 24.72
N SER A 512 -21.60 32.07 24.50
CA SER A 512 -22.92 31.87 25.08
C SER A 512 -23.84 31.24 24.02
N GLY A 513 -23.97 29.89 24.03
CA GLY A 513 -24.74 29.09 23.08
C GLY A 513 -23.91 28.55 21.91
N ARG A 514 -24.29 27.36 21.41
CA ARG A 514 -23.62 26.62 20.31
C ARG A 514 -22.09 26.45 20.54
N GLU A 515 -21.70 26.16 21.76
CA GLU A 515 -20.30 26.16 22.21
C GLU A 515 -19.41 25.21 21.40
N ASP A 516 -19.89 24.00 21.13
CA ASP A 516 -19.14 23.00 20.34
C ASP A 516 -18.88 23.47 18.90
N GLU A 517 -19.91 24.05 18.26
CA GLU A 517 -19.80 24.54 16.87
C GLU A 517 -18.83 25.74 16.78
N ILE A 518 -18.86 26.62 17.77
CA ILE A 518 -17.94 27.76 17.84
C ILE A 518 -16.53 27.28 18.08
N ARG A 519 -16.36 26.30 18.97
CA ARG A 519 -15.06 25.66 19.22
C ARG A 519 -14.51 25.07 17.93
N ASP A 520 -15.30 24.33 17.15
CA ASP A 520 -14.90 23.76 15.86
C ASP A 520 -14.48 24.83 14.87
N ILE A 521 -15.24 25.92 14.75
CA ILE A 521 -14.91 27.05 13.87
C ILE A 521 -13.58 27.68 14.26
N ILE A 522 -13.37 27.90 15.55
CA ILE A 522 -12.13 28.50 16.05
C ILE A 522 -10.96 27.56 15.89
N CYS A 523 -11.10 26.28 16.26
CA CYS A 523 -10.05 25.29 16.05
C CYS A 523 -9.64 25.21 14.59
N ARG A 524 -10.61 25.27 13.67
CA ARG A 524 -10.35 25.30 12.24
C ARG A 524 -9.65 26.59 11.81
N ALA A 525 -10.03 27.74 12.33
CA ALA A 525 -9.41 29.01 12.02
C ALA A 525 -7.93 29.01 12.41
N VAL A 526 -7.64 28.59 13.64
CA VAL A 526 -6.29 28.60 14.21
C VAL A 526 -5.39 27.56 13.52
N ASN A 527 -5.88 26.34 13.34
CA ASN A 527 -5.09 25.17 12.91
C ASN A 527 -5.23 24.84 11.42
N CYS A 528 -5.75 25.76 10.61
CA CYS A 528 -5.92 25.53 9.17
C CYS A 528 -4.59 25.30 8.47
N VAL A 529 -4.43 24.15 7.81
CA VAL A 529 -3.23 23.74 7.06
C VAL A 529 -3.33 24.05 5.56
N GLY A 530 -4.36 24.82 5.13
CA GLY A 530 -4.49 25.22 3.72
C GLY A 530 -4.70 24.10 2.73
N CYS A 531 -5.30 22.99 3.13
CA CYS A 531 -5.50 21.81 2.27
C CYS A 531 -6.46 22.06 1.09
N GLY A 532 -7.32 23.10 1.15
CA GLY A 532 -8.22 23.50 0.09
C GLY A 532 -9.53 22.70 -0.04
N VAL A 533 -9.78 21.69 0.80
CA VAL A 533 -11.03 20.90 0.77
C VAL A 533 -12.27 21.80 0.86
N CYS A 534 -12.25 22.75 1.78
CA CYS A 534 -13.35 23.71 1.96
C CYS A 534 -13.58 24.63 0.73
N ILE A 535 -12.51 25.00 0.03
CA ILE A 535 -12.59 25.81 -1.19
C ILE A 535 -13.30 25.02 -2.27
N ALA A 536 -12.95 23.75 -2.45
CA ALA A 536 -13.55 22.89 -3.44
C ALA A 536 -15.05 22.65 -3.17
N LYS A 537 -15.45 22.59 -1.89
CA LYS A 537 -16.85 22.38 -1.48
C LYS A 537 -17.71 23.64 -1.51
N CYS A 538 -17.13 24.83 -1.58
CA CYS A 538 -17.89 26.06 -1.56
C CYS A 538 -18.51 26.38 -2.93
N ASP A 539 -19.79 26.13 -3.12
CA ASP A 539 -20.51 26.41 -4.37
C ASP A 539 -20.57 27.92 -4.69
N GLN A 540 -20.50 28.76 -3.66
CA GLN A 540 -20.48 30.23 -3.83
C GLN A 540 -19.11 30.79 -4.17
N ASN A 541 -18.05 29.95 -4.22
CA ASN A 541 -16.66 30.39 -4.36
C ASN A 541 -16.24 31.47 -3.35
N ALA A 542 -16.87 31.47 -2.19
CA ALA A 542 -16.65 32.47 -1.13
C ALA A 542 -15.43 32.17 -0.25
N ILE A 543 -14.66 31.11 -0.53
CA ILE A 543 -13.46 30.74 0.24
C ILE A 543 -12.25 30.79 -0.69
N SER A 544 -11.21 31.49 -0.24
CA SER A 544 -9.90 31.58 -0.92
C SER A 544 -8.76 31.16 0.02
N LEU A 545 -7.53 31.09 -0.47
CA LEU A 545 -6.34 31.02 0.37
C LEU A 545 -5.73 32.43 0.52
N ARG A 546 -5.48 32.81 1.77
CA ARG A 546 -4.68 33.98 2.12
C ARG A 546 -3.54 33.49 3.03
N ASP A 547 -2.32 33.80 2.68
CA ASP A 547 -1.11 33.33 3.37
C ASP A 547 -1.09 31.80 3.60
N GLY A 548 -1.45 31.05 2.52
CA GLY A 548 -1.49 29.58 2.53
C GLY A 548 -2.64 28.96 3.33
N ARG A 549 -3.58 29.74 3.88
CA ARG A 549 -4.67 29.27 4.75
C ARG A 549 -6.02 29.76 4.27
N ALA A 550 -7.11 29.03 4.60
CA ALA A 550 -8.46 29.39 4.18
C ALA A 550 -8.89 30.75 4.75
N TRP A 551 -9.62 31.50 3.92
CA TRP A 551 -10.17 32.81 4.23
C TRP A 551 -11.59 32.92 3.70
N ILE A 552 -12.53 33.30 4.56
CA ILE A 552 -13.95 33.44 4.24
C ILE A 552 -14.21 34.82 3.67
N GLY A 553 -14.65 34.90 2.41
CA GLY A 553 -15.03 36.13 1.73
C GLY A 553 -16.49 36.52 1.96
N ASP A 554 -16.84 37.74 1.53
CA ASP A 554 -18.16 38.34 1.77
C ASP A 554 -19.31 37.67 0.99
N GLY A 555 -19.01 36.83 -0.02
CA GLY A 555 -20.00 35.99 -0.70
C GLY A 555 -20.47 34.75 0.08
N CYS A 556 -20.07 34.58 1.34
CA CYS A 556 -20.49 33.45 2.17
C CYS A 556 -21.99 33.54 2.50
N ILE A 557 -22.73 32.45 2.22
CA ILE A 557 -24.16 32.31 2.54
C ILE A 557 -24.42 31.53 3.84
N HIS A 558 -23.42 31.28 4.66
CA HIS A 558 -23.49 30.63 5.95
C HIS A 558 -24.04 29.20 5.94
N CYS A 559 -23.90 28.47 4.82
CA CYS A 559 -24.43 27.10 4.65
C CYS A 559 -23.63 26.01 5.38
N MET A 560 -22.48 26.33 5.96
CA MET A 560 -21.59 25.45 6.74
C MET A 560 -21.03 24.22 6.00
N GLN A 561 -21.37 23.99 4.74
CA GLN A 561 -20.87 22.82 3.96
C GLN A 561 -19.35 22.70 3.93
N CYS A 562 -18.65 23.82 4.07
CA CYS A 562 -17.19 23.84 4.13
C CYS A 562 -16.60 23.28 5.44
N MET A 563 -17.42 23.07 6.47
CA MET A 563 -17.02 22.44 7.74
C MET A 563 -16.95 20.93 7.60
N ASP A 564 -17.81 20.34 6.76
CA ASP A 564 -17.84 18.92 6.52
C ASP A 564 -16.49 18.44 5.95
N GLU A 565 -15.97 17.35 6.49
CA GLU A 565 -14.72 16.72 6.06
C GLU A 565 -13.45 17.59 6.16
N CYS A 566 -13.51 18.71 6.90
CA CYS A 566 -12.30 19.46 7.21
C CYS A 566 -11.30 18.58 7.96
N PRO A 567 -10.07 18.37 7.43
CA PRO A 567 -9.09 17.52 8.12
C PRO A 567 -8.80 17.94 9.54
N VAL A 568 -8.80 19.25 9.84
CA VAL A 568 -8.62 19.75 11.19
C VAL A 568 -9.69 19.23 12.14
N LEU A 569 -10.93 19.08 11.70
CA LEU A 569 -12.04 18.59 12.53
C LEU A 569 -12.15 17.06 12.54
N VAL A 570 -11.83 16.43 11.42
CA VAL A 570 -11.94 14.95 11.28
C VAL A 570 -10.84 14.22 12.04
N PHE A 571 -9.67 14.85 12.20
CA PHE A 571 -8.49 14.23 12.81
C PHE A 571 -8.11 14.89 14.16
N THR A 572 -9.03 15.65 14.75
CA THR A 572 -8.87 16.19 16.11
C THR A 572 -9.51 15.32 17.17
#